data_2e22661796036b5e76f775204062a45d
#
_entry.id   2e22661796036b5e76f775204062a45d
#
_cell.length_a   1.000
_cell.length_b   1.000
_cell.length_c   1.000
_cell.angle_alpha   90.00
_cell.angle_beta   90.00
_cell.angle_gamma   90.00
#
_symmetry.space_group_name_H-M   'P 1'
#
loop_
_entity.id
_entity.type
_entity.pdbx_description
1 polymer ?
#
loop_
_entity_poly.entity_id
_entity_poly.type
_entity_poly.pdbx_seq_one_letter_code
_entity_poly.pdbx_strand_id
1 'polypeptide(L)'
;MIEPKPVQAAVLSYPVITAKEQLRHLGSFQELLGIQELTPELEEKFSLERHVDAKLTPPTFLWHTAADGSVPVENSLLYAQALAQKDIPFELHIFPAGRHGLATSDRQTLRDYAAPEHLRVSQWVPLAQNWLKQTMEF
;
A
#
# COMPACT_ATOMS: atom_id res chain seq x y z
N MET A 1 6.10 22.60 22.45
CA MET A 1 5.68 21.37 21.74
C MET A 1 6.26 21.44 20.35
N ILE A 2 6.94 20.40 19.88
CA ILE A 2 7.41 20.31 18.51
C ILE A 2 6.19 19.90 17.67
N GLU A 3 5.71 20.76 16.80
CA GLU A 3 4.67 20.37 15.86
C GLU A 3 5.21 19.27 14.95
N PRO A 4 4.48 18.14 14.78
CA PRO A 4 4.94 17.09 13.89
C PRO A 4 5.00 17.64 12.45
N LYS A 5 6.17 17.49 11.80
CA LYS A 5 6.28 17.83 10.38
C LYS A 5 5.35 16.92 9.58
N PRO A 6 4.64 17.45 8.57
CA PRO A 6 3.80 16.64 7.70
C PRO A 6 4.65 15.58 6.97
N VAL A 7 4.06 14.42 6.69
CA VAL A 7 4.66 13.40 5.84
C VAL A 7 4.78 13.97 4.43
N GLN A 8 5.98 13.94 3.85
CA GLN A 8 6.26 14.55 2.56
C GLN A 8 6.00 13.62 1.37
N ALA A 9 6.15 12.30 1.59
CA ALA A 9 5.86 11.26 0.61
C ALA A 9 5.60 9.92 1.33
N ALA A 10 4.81 9.04 0.72
CA ALA A 10 4.55 7.70 1.23
C ALA A 10 4.93 6.64 0.20
N VAL A 11 5.54 5.54 0.65
CA VAL A 11 5.79 4.34 -0.17
C VAL A 11 5.07 3.18 0.49
N LEU A 12 4.08 2.62 -0.18
CA LEU A 12 3.20 1.58 0.33
C LEU A 12 3.40 0.28 -0.45
N SER A 13 3.79 -0.77 0.25
CA SER A 13 4.00 -2.12 -0.30
C SER A 13 2.81 -3.00 0.08
N TYR A 14 2.07 -3.50 -0.90
CA TYR A 14 0.91 -4.41 -0.70
C TYR A 14 0.07 -4.03 0.54
N PRO A 15 -0.41 -2.78 0.64
CA PRO A 15 -0.98 -2.25 1.88
C PRO A 15 -2.38 -2.79 2.17
N VAL A 16 -2.70 -2.93 3.46
CA VAL A 16 -4.07 -3.08 3.93
C VAL A 16 -4.69 -1.68 4.00
N ILE A 17 -5.66 -1.40 3.16
CA ILE A 17 -6.31 -0.08 3.01
C ILE A 17 -7.75 -0.11 3.45
N THR A 18 -8.56 -1.03 2.90
CA THR A 18 -9.99 -1.05 3.14
C THR A 18 -10.39 -2.01 4.24
N ALA A 19 -11.34 -1.60 5.06
CA ALA A 19 -12.01 -2.45 6.05
C ALA A 19 -13.29 -3.11 5.51
N LYS A 20 -13.64 -2.90 4.22
CA LYS A 20 -14.81 -3.52 3.59
C LYS A 20 -14.75 -5.04 3.68
N GLU A 21 -15.84 -5.67 4.10
CA GLU A 21 -15.91 -7.09 4.42
C GLU A 21 -15.32 -8.01 3.34
N GLN A 22 -15.60 -7.74 2.06
CA GLN A 22 -15.17 -8.57 0.95
C GLN A 22 -13.68 -8.42 0.57
N LEU A 23 -13.03 -7.34 1.01
CA LEU A 23 -11.69 -6.95 0.57
C LEU A 23 -10.69 -6.78 1.72
N ARG A 24 -11.17 -6.78 2.97
CA ARG A 24 -10.33 -6.58 4.14
C ARG A 24 -9.44 -7.79 4.45
N HIS A 25 -8.27 -7.53 4.97
CA HIS A 25 -7.49 -8.54 5.68
C HIS A 25 -7.90 -8.53 7.16
N LEU A 26 -8.89 -9.36 7.53
CA LEU A 26 -9.53 -9.34 8.85
C LEU A 26 -8.52 -9.44 10.00
N GLY A 27 -7.51 -10.32 9.89
CA GLY A 27 -6.50 -10.50 10.92
C GLY A 27 -5.76 -9.21 11.29
N SER A 28 -5.46 -8.34 10.32
CA SER A 28 -4.83 -7.04 10.62
C SER A 28 -5.70 -6.15 11.50
N PHE A 29 -7.01 -6.13 11.27
CA PHE A 29 -7.93 -5.33 12.09
C PHE A 29 -8.15 -5.95 13.47
N GLN A 30 -8.22 -7.28 13.56
CA GLN A 30 -8.32 -7.99 14.83
C GLN A 30 -7.13 -7.69 15.73
N GLU A 31 -5.91 -7.77 15.21
CA GLU A 31 -4.69 -7.44 15.95
C GLU A 31 -4.62 -5.97 16.33
N LEU A 32 -4.96 -5.06 15.40
CA LEU A 32 -4.92 -3.61 15.64
C LEU A 32 -5.91 -3.16 16.71
N LEU A 33 -7.13 -3.72 16.71
CA LEU A 33 -8.24 -3.25 17.52
C LEU A 33 -8.53 -4.13 18.73
N GLY A 34 -7.95 -5.31 18.83
CA GLY A 34 -8.22 -6.28 19.88
C GLY A 34 -9.65 -6.83 19.87
N ILE A 35 -10.28 -6.91 18.70
CA ILE A 35 -11.67 -7.32 18.50
C ILE A 35 -11.76 -8.53 17.56
N GLN A 36 -12.88 -9.27 17.61
CA GLN A 36 -13.10 -10.42 16.73
C GLN A 36 -13.78 -10.05 15.42
N GLU A 37 -14.68 -9.07 15.44
CA GLU A 37 -15.47 -8.63 14.29
C GLU A 37 -15.49 -7.12 14.19
N LEU A 38 -15.53 -6.60 12.96
CA LEU A 38 -15.69 -5.17 12.71
C LEU A 38 -17.18 -4.81 12.65
N THR A 39 -17.54 -3.74 13.34
CA THR A 39 -18.85 -3.09 13.17
C THR A 39 -18.85 -2.19 11.94
N PRO A 40 -20.02 -1.81 11.39
CA PRO A 40 -20.10 -0.85 10.29
C PRO A 40 -19.39 0.48 10.57
N GLU A 41 -19.43 0.95 11.82
CA GLU A 41 -18.75 2.18 12.25
C GLU A 41 -17.23 2.04 12.21
N LEU A 42 -16.70 0.87 12.58
CA LEU A 42 -15.27 0.57 12.50
C LEU A 42 -14.83 0.37 11.04
N GLU A 43 -15.67 -0.28 10.22
CA GLU A 43 -15.43 -0.39 8.78
C GLU A 43 -15.30 1.00 8.14
N GLU A 44 -16.22 1.92 8.43
CA GLU A 44 -16.15 3.29 7.94
C GLU A 44 -14.88 4.01 8.43
N LYS A 45 -14.59 3.90 9.73
CA LYS A 45 -13.45 4.59 10.36
C LYS A 45 -12.11 4.12 9.82
N PHE A 46 -11.96 2.83 9.52
CA PHE A 46 -10.68 2.22 9.14
C PHE A 46 -10.55 1.90 7.65
N SER A 47 -11.52 2.28 6.82
CA SER A 47 -11.39 2.25 5.35
C SER A 47 -10.65 3.50 4.88
N LEU A 48 -9.32 3.39 4.77
CA LEU A 48 -8.43 4.55 4.55
C LEU A 48 -8.68 5.27 3.23
N GLU A 49 -9.18 4.57 2.22
CA GLU A 49 -9.58 5.17 0.94
C GLU A 49 -10.70 6.22 1.09
N ARG A 50 -11.46 6.16 2.19
CA ARG A 50 -12.53 7.14 2.51
C ARG A 50 -12.01 8.40 3.20
N HIS A 51 -10.77 8.34 3.71
CA HIS A 51 -10.17 9.42 4.50
C HIS A 51 -9.04 10.15 3.78
N VAL A 52 -8.90 9.94 2.48
CA VAL A 52 -7.94 10.68 1.65
C VAL A 52 -8.32 12.16 1.62
N ASP A 53 -7.40 13.01 2.04
CA ASP A 53 -7.58 14.47 2.16
C ASP A 53 -6.54 15.20 1.31
N ALA A 54 -6.98 16.14 0.47
CA ALA A 54 -6.12 16.86 -0.46
C ALA A 54 -5.01 17.71 0.21
N LYS A 55 -5.14 18.03 1.50
CA LYS A 55 -4.18 18.85 2.24
C LYS A 55 -3.25 18.03 3.12
N LEU A 56 -3.71 16.86 3.57
CA LEU A 56 -3.02 16.05 4.58
C LEU A 56 -2.38 14.79 4.01
N THR A 57 -2.98 14.21 2.95
CA THR A 57 -2.46 12.99 2.34
C THR A 57 -1.28 13.32 1.42
N PRO A 58 -0.09 12.74 1.65
CA PRO A 58 1.08 13.03 0.84
C PRO A 58 1.03 12.37 -0.55
N PRO A 59 1.85 12.82 -1.51
CA PRO A 59 2.15 12.05 -2.71
C PRO A 59 2.51 10.61 -2.35
N THR A 60 2.01 9.63 -3.10
CA THR A 60 2.09 8.23 -2.71
C THR A 60 2.56 7.33 -3.85
N PHE A 61 3.59 6.53 -3.59
CA PHE A 61 3.99 5.40 -4.43
C PHE A 61 3.38 4.11 -3.86
N LEU A 62 2.72 3.30 -4.71
CA LEU A 62 2.14 2.02 -4.32
C LEU A 62 2.63 0.90 -5.23
N TRP A 63 2.81 -0.29 -4.67
CA TRP A 63 2.94 -1.49 -5.46
C TRP A 63 2.22 -2.67 -4.80
N HIS A 64 1.77 -3.61 -5.63
CA HIS A 64 1.05 -4.81 -5.21
C HIS A 64 1.26 -5.92 -6.24
N THR A 65 0.89 -7.15 -5.89
CA THR A 65 0.77 -8.22 -6.89
C THR A 65 -0.69 -8.60 -7.08
N ALA A 66 -1.10 -8.85 -8.31
CA ALA A 66 -2.47 -9.26 -8.62
C ALA A 66 -2.82 -10.65 -8.06
N ALA A 67 -1.80 -11.47 -7.80
CA ALA A 67 -1.92 -12.81 -7.22
C ALA A 67 -1.78 -12.87 -5.69
N ASP A 68 -1.82 -11.72 -5.00
CA ASP A 68 -1.76 -11.67 -3.53
C ASP A 68 -2.98 -12.38 -2.94
N GLY A 69 -2.74 -13.52 -2.29
CA GLY A 69 -3.79 -14.33 -1.68
C GLY A 69 -4.15 -13.93 -0.23
N SER A 70 -3.45 -12.96 0.35
CA SER A 70 -3.67 -12.50 1.73
C SER A 70 -4.37 -11.15 1.78
N VAL A 71 -3.85 -10.18 1.04
CA VAL A 71 -4.44 -8.84 0.93
C VAL A 71 -4.85 -8.62 -0.53
N PRO A 72 -6.15 -8.56 -0.83
CA PRO A 72 -6.63 -8.35 -2.19
C PRO A 72 -6.04 -7.09 -2.83
N VAL A 73 -5.62 -7.20 -4.10
CA VAL A 73 -5.01 -6.09 -4.86
C VAL A 73 -5.92 -4.86 -4.95
N GLU A 74 -7.22 -5.06 -4.80
CA GLU A 74 -8.24 -4.00 -4.73
C GLU A 74 -7.96 -2.97 -3.64
N ASN A 75 -7.25 -3.34 -2.56
CA ASN A 75 -6.80 -2.39 -1.55
C ASN A 75 -5.98 -1.26 -2.17
N SER A 76 -4.97 -1.58 -2.97
CA SER A 76 -4.15 -0.59 -3.67
C SER A 76 -4.92 0.15 -4.76
N LEU A 77 -5.80 -0.53 -5.49
CA LEU A 77 -6.63 0.09 -6.53
C LEU A 77 -7.61 1.12 -5.96
N LEU A 78 -8.30 0.79 -4.86
CA LEU A 78 -9.22 1.72 -4.17
C LEU A 78 -8.48 2.95 -3.64
N TYR A 79 -7.29 2.77 -3.08
CA TYR A 79 -6.52 3.90 -2.57
C TYR A 79 -6.02 4.80 -3.69
N ALA A 80 -5.48 4.22 -4.77
CA ALA A 80 -5.07 4.97 -5.95
C ALA A 80 -6.23 5.75 -6.59
N GLN A 81 -7.43 5.16 -6.65
CA GLN A 81 -8.64 5.83 -7.11
C GLN A 81 -8.99 7.03 -6.21
N ALA A 82 -8.90 6.86 -4.89
CA ALA A 82 -9.17 7.94 -3.94
C ALA A 82 -8.15 9.08 -4.06
N LEU A 83 -6.87 8.77 -4.26
CA LEU A 83 -5.83 9.77 -4.53
C LEU A 83 -6.13 10.56 -5.80
N ALA A 84 -6.49 9.86 -6.89
CA ALA A 84 -6.84 10.48 -8.16
C ALA A 84 -8.04 11.43 -8.04
N GLN A 85 -9.07 11.04 -7.29
CA GLN A 85 -10.27 11.88 -7.05
C GLN A 85 -9.97 13.17 -6.27
N LYS A 86 -8.84 13.21 -5.56
CA LYS A 86 -8.38 14.37 -4.77
C LYS A 86 -7.22 15.12 -5.41
N ASP A 87 -6.87 14.78 -6.66
CA ASP A 87 -5.73 15.35 -7.39
C ASP A 87 -4.38 15.22 -6.64
N ILE A 88 -4.24 14.17 -5.82
CA ILE A 88 -3.00 13.87 -5.12
C ILE A 88 -2.08 13.07 -6.04
N PRO A 89 -0.82 13.49 -6.25
CA PRO A 89 0.13 12.76 -7.09
C PRO A 89 0.39 11.35 -6.57
N PHE A 90 0.34 10.35 -7.44
CA PHE A 90 0.68 8.98 -7.10
C PHE A 90 1.30 8.21 -8.26
N GLU A 91 2.00 7.14 -7.94
CA GLU A 91 2.49 6.13 -8.88
C GLU A 91 2.07 4.76 -8.38
N LEU A 92 1.50 3.92 -9.25
CA LEU A 92 1.00 2.58 -8.90
C LEU A 92 1.57 1.52 -9.84
N HIS A 93 2.15 0.46 -9.26
CA HIS A 93 2.62 -0.72 -10.00
C HIS A 93 1.91 -1.98 -9.51
N ILE A 94 1.25 -2.69 -10.43
CA ILE A 94 0.64 -3.99 -10.18
C ILE A 94 1.40 -5.06 -10.97
N PHE A 95 2.09 -5.95 -10.25
CA PHE A 95 2.78 -7.09 -10.85
C PHE A 95 1.82 -8.27 -10.98
N PRO A 96 1.87 -9.05 -12.07
CA PRO A 96 0.88 -10.11 -12.30
C PRO A 96 0.98 -11.28 -11.33
N ALA A 97 2.17 -11.60 -10.84
CA ALA A 97 2.44 -12.75 -9.99
C ALA A 97 3.26 -12.38 -8.76
N GLY A 98 3.14 -13.18 -7.72
CA GLY A 98 3.85 -13.04 -6.45
C GLY A 98 2.90 -13.15 -5.26
N ARG A 99 3.37 -13.80 -4.19
CA ARG A 99 2.65 -13.92 -2.93
C ARG A 99 2.73 -12.63 -2.11
N HIS A 100 1.91 -12.52 -1.08
CA HIS A 100 2.03 -11.46 -0.09
C HIS A 100 3.40 -11.46 0.60
N GLY A 101 3.89 -10.27 1.00
CA GLY A 101 5.06 -10.14 1.87
C GLY A 101 6.40 -10.35 1.17
N LEU A 102 6.54 -9.96 -0.10
CA LEU A 102 7.79 -10.10 -0.86
C LEU A 102 8.87 -9.09 -0.47
N ALA A 103 8.55 -8.04 0.27
CA ALA A 103 9.49 -6.99 0.68
C ALA A 103 10.29 -6.45 -0.52
N THR A 104 11.61 -6.38 -0.46
CA THR A 104 12.46 -5.95 -1.58
C THR A 104 12.56 -6.99 -2.70
N SER A 105 12.05 -8.21 -2.47
CA SER A 105 12.05 -9.32 -3.44
C SER A 105 13.46 -9.64 -3.99
N ASP A 106 14.44 -9.63 -3.12
CA ASP A 106 15.84 -9.84 -3.43
C ASP A 106 16.47 -10.94 -2.57
N ARG A 107 17.78 -11.17 -2.78
CA ARG A 107 18.55 -12.20 -2.06
C ARG A 107 18.54 -12.03 -0.53
N GLN A 108 18.34 -10.82 -0.02
CA GLN A 108 18.34 -10.57 1.42
C GLN A 108 16.99 -10.95 2.06
N THR A 109 15.91 -10.87 1.29
CA THR A 109 14.54 -11.06 1.78
C THR A 109 13.94 -12.42 1.39
N LEU A 110 14.40 -13.05 0.30
CA LEU A 110 13.83 -14.27 -0.23
C LEU A 110 14.88 -15.33 -0.52
N ARG A 111 14.60 -16.60 -0.19
CA ARG A 111 15.44 -17.75 -0.58
C ARG A 111 15.34 -18.05 -2.08
N ASP A 112 14.17 -17.85 -2.65
CA ASP A 112 13.81 -18.09 -4.06
C ASP A 112 13.78 -16.81 -4.90
N TYR A 113 14.59 -15.81 -4.52
CA TYR A 113 14.64 -14.49 -5.16
C TYR A 113 14.91 -14.53 -6.67
N ALA A 114 15.55 -15.60 -7.16
CA ALA A 114 15.86 -15.76 -8.59
C ALA A 114 14.69 -16.29 -9.42
N ALA A 115 13.56 -16.63 -8.81
CA ALA A 115 12.34 -16.97 -9.55
C ALA A 115 11.91 -15.78 -10.43
N PRO A 116 11.48 -16.03 -11.70
CA PRO A 116 11.16 -14.95 -12.64
C PRO A 116 10.17 -13.91 -12.11
N GLU A 117 9.14 -14.35 -11.39
CA GLU A 117 8.15 -13.49 -10.76
C GLU A 117 8.76 -12.59 -9.68
N HIS A 118 9.70 -13.11 -8.86
CA HIS A 118 10.36 -12.34 -7.82
C HIS A 118 11.34 -11.31 -8.39
N LEU A 119 12.09 -11.68 -9.43
CA LEU A 119 12.96 -10.75 -10.16
C LEU A 119 12.16 -9.60 -10.80
N ARG A 120 10.95 -9.90 -11.28
CA ARG A 120 10.08 -8.87 -11.83
C ARG A 120 9.57 -7.93 -10.73
N VAL A 121 9.12 -8.48 -9.60
CA VAL A 121 8.64 -7.68 -8.46
C VAL A 121 9.74 -6.79 -7.89
N SER A 122 11.00 -7.26 -7.81
CA SER A 122 12.13 -6.48 -7.28
C SER A 122 12.35 -5.14 -8.00
N GLN A 123 11.81 -4.97 -9.21
CA GLN A 123 11.89 -3.71 -9.95
C GLN A 123 11.16 -2.55 -9.26
N TRP A 124 10.26 -2.80 -8.32
CA TRP A 124 9.60 -1.73 -7.59
C TRP A 124 10.59 -0.84 -6.82
N VAL A 125 11.72 -1.41 -6.33
CA VAL A 125 12.71 -0.66 -5.54
C VAL A 125 13.34 0.49 -6.34
N PRO A 126 13.98 0.26 -7.51
CA PRO A 126 14.52 1.38 -8.30
C PRO A 126 13.43 2.33 -8.81
N LEU A 127 12.21 1.85 -9.08
CA LEU A 127 11.08 2.70 -9.45
C LEU A 127 10.73 3.66 -8.31
N ALA A 128 10.57 3.15 -7.08
CA ALA A 128 10.29 3.97 -5.91
C ALA A 128 11.42 4.97 -5.60
N GLN A 129 12.68 4.55 -5.76
CA GLN A 129 13.83 5.45 -5.58
C GLN A 129 13.82 6.62 -6.57
N ASN A 130 13.54 6.34 -7.84
CA ASN A 130 13.45 7.37 -8.87
C ASN A 130 12.25 8.29 -8.63
N TRP A 131 11.10 7.72 -8.28
CA TRP A 131 9.91 8.48 -7.93
C TRP A 131 10.16 9.43 -6.74
N LEU A 132 10.80 8.95 -5.67
CA LEU A 132 11.14 9.77 -4.51
C LEU A 132 12.06 10.94 -4.88
N LYS A 133 13.10 10.69 -5.71
CA LYS A 133 13.99 11.76 -6.17
C LYS A 133 13.24 12.86 -6.94
N GLN A 134 12.29 12.48 -7.80
CA GLN A 134 11.49 13.43 -8.56
C GLN A 134 10.48 14.18 -7.68
N THR A 135 9.84 13.47 -6.73
CA THR A 135 8.81 14.04 -5.86
C THR A 135 9.38 14.96 -4.80
N MET A 136 10.57 14.66 -4.29
CA MET A 136 11.22 15.37 -3.18
C MET A 136 12.28 16.38 -3.64
N GLU A 137 12.55 16.49 -4.93
CA GLU A 137 13.56 17.40 -5.51
C GLU A 137 14.96 17.27 -4.86
N PHE A 138 15.41 16.02 -4.67
CA PHE A 138 16.75 15.76 -4.17
C PHE A 138 17.81 15.92 -5.26
#